data_01a8a789e44f78e6bfb977e7ca5d8ced
#
_entry.id   01a8a789e44f78e6bfb977e7ca5d8ced
#
_cell.length_a   1.000
_cell.length_b   1.000
_cell.length_c   1.000
_cell.angle_alpha   90.00
_cell.angle_beta   90.00
_cell.angle_gamma   90.00
#
_symmetry.space_group_name_H-M   'P 1'
#
loop_
_entity.id
_entity.type
_entity.pdbx_description
1 polymer ?
#
loop_
_entity_poly.entity_id
_entity_poly.type
_entity_poly.pdbx_seq_one_letter_code
_entity_poly.pdbx_strand_id
1 'polypeptide(L)'
;MALDLLGELEAFATVARKRSFIAAARTLGRSPSSVTRAVQALEESAGVKLFNRSANAVSLTEAGERLLPHAYKMLDLQREADEDLAGISGLANGWIRFSAPEFLGHGVMPRLIAQYCERYPQVNIDVIFTDETIDPARSKLDFSIRGAFPQSSDLIGFPLWSYARYLYASPAYLERCGTPDSIEALDRHSLILHTAPRILKEWNFRNEQQAISYRVHPKFRFSSGAAVFQAALAGAGIARLADWLAEPEVEQGRLVRVFPEYRLTSSGGENPQMHAVYPAGNLPLRVKMLLELIRTFGDNVTRF
;
A
#
# COMPACT_ATOMS: atom_id res chain seq x y z
N MET A 1 -36.18 26.30 -0.33
CA MET A 1 -35.68 25.10 0.36
C MET A 1 -34.33 24.78 -0.26
N ALA A 2 -33.23 25.03 0.42
CA ALA A 2 -31.92 24.64 -0.09
C ALA A 2 -31.89 23.10 -0.11
N LEU A 3 -31.76 22.54 -1.30
CA LEU A 3 -31.54 21.10 -1.49
C LEU A 3 -30.23 20.75 -0.78
N ASP A 4 -30.26 19.75 0.11
CA ASP A 4 -29.06 19.16 0.68
C ASP A 4 -28.44 18.22 -0.37
N LEU A 5 -27.94 18.82 -1.44
CA LEU A 5 -27.39 18.10 -2.60
C LEU A 5 -26.32 17.08 -2.18
N LEU A 6 -25.49 17.42 -1.19
CA LEU A 6 -24.43 16.54 -0.73
C LEU A 6 -24.98 15.33 0.03
N GLY A 7 -26.01 15.53 0.88
CA GLY A 7 -26.69 14.42 1.54
C GLY A 7 -27.50 13.53 0.59
N GLU A 8 -28.01 14.10 -0.50
CA GLU A 8 -28.68 13.35 -1.59
C GLU A 8 -27.69 12.54 -2.40
N LEU A 9 -26.52 13.11 -2.75
CA LEU A 9 -25.42 12.42 -3.43
C LEU A 9 -24.83 11.31 -2.58
N GLU A 10 -24.68 11.52 -1.27
CA GLU A 10 -24.22 10.50 -0.32
C GLU A 10 -25.18 9.30 -0.28
N ALA A 11 -26.48 9.58 -0.18
CA ALA A 11 -27.52 8.55 -0.21
C ALA A 11 -27.47 7.76 -1.54
N PHE A 12 -27.40 8.46 -2.68
CA PHE A 12 -27.30 7.86 -4.01
C PHE A 12 -26.06 6.96 -4.15
N ALA A 13 -24.86 7.47 -3.82
CA ALA A 13 -23.61 6.74 -3.92
C ALA A 13 -23.59 5.50 -2.99
N THR A 14 -24.16 5.63 -1.78
CA THR A 14 -24.23 4.51 -0.84
C THR A 14 -25.21 3.43 -1.30
N VAL A 15 -26.39 3.81 -1.85
CA VAL A 15 -27.34 2.84 -2.44
C VAL A 15 -26.72 2.13 -3.63
N ALA A 16 -26.01 2.85 -4.51
CA ALA A 16 -25.30 2.26 -5.66
C ALA A 16 -24.28 1.20 -5.22
N ARG A 17 -23.46 1.51 -4.21
CA ARG A 17 -22.45 0.61 -3.65
C ARG A 17 -23.07 -0.62 -2.96
N LYS A 18 -24.12 -0.42 -2.17
CA LYS A 18 -24.76 -1.51 -1.39
C LYS A 18 -25.80 -2.29 -2.19
N ARG A 19 -26.24 -1.78 -3.33
CA ARG A 19 -27.33 -2.32 -4.14
C ARG A 19 -28.62 -2.58 -3.36
N SER A 20 -28.83 -1.80 -2.28
CA SER A 20 -29.96 -1.96 -1.36
C SER A 20 -30.20 -0.68 -0.57
N PHE A 21 -31.41 -0.16 -0.61
CA PHE A 21 -31.83 1.01 0.17
C PHE A 21 -31.78 0.74 1.69
N ILE A 22 -32.15 -0.48 2.12
CA ILE A 22 -32.11 -0.87 3.53
C ILE A 22 -30.66 -0.95 4.04
N ALA A 23 -29.78 -1.59 3.27
CA ALA A 23 -28.37 -1.67 3.63
C ALA A 23 -27.68 -0.30 3.62
N ALA A 24 -28.02 0.57 2.66
CA ALA A 24 -27.53 1.95 2.63
C ALA A 24 -28.01 2.74 3.85
N ALA A 25 -29.27 2.61 4.23
CA ALA A 25 -29.85 3.27 5.41
C ALA A 25 -29.12 2.87 6.70
N ARG A 26 -28.84 1.59 6.89
CA ARG A 26 -28.03 1.10 8.02
C ARG A 26 -26.61 1.69 8.01
N THR A 27 -25.97 1.76 6.84
CA THR A 27 -24.61 2.31 6.70
C THR A 27 -24.57 3.80 7.03
N LEU A 28 -25.62 4.55 6.68
CA LEU A 28 -25.72 6.00 6.88
C LEU A 28 -26.31 6.39 8.25
N GLY A 29 -26.73 5.42 9.08
CA GLY A 29 -27.43 5.71 10.36
C GLY A 29 -28.76 6.44 10.17
N ARG A 30 -29.43 6.26 9.00
CA ARG A 30 -30.67 6.93 8.61
C ARG A 30 -31.82 5.90 8.48
N SER A 31 -33.08 6.38 8.48
CA SER A 31 -34.19 5.50 8.16
C SER A 31 -34.26 5.16 6.65
N PRO A 32 -34.76 3.97 6.25
CA PRO A 32 -34.91 3.61 4.83
C PRO A 32 -35.76 4.63 4.05
N SER A 33 -36.80 5.19 4.68
CA SER A 33 -37.65 6.23 4.08
C SER A 33 -36.89 7.55 3.84
N SER A 34 -35.94 7.91 4.72
CA SER A 34 -35.10 9.09 4.55
C SER A 34 -34.15 8.93 3.36
N VAL A 35 -33.49 7.77 3.24
CA VAL A 35 -32.59 7.45 2.11
C VAL A 35 -33.36 7.43 0.79
N THR A 36 -34.59 6.85 0.80
CA THR A 36 -35.45 6.82 -0.38
C THR A 36 -35.84 8.23 -0.83
N ARG A 37 -36.23 9.10 0.13
CA ARG A 37 -36.57 10.52 -0.17
C ARG A 37 -35.38 11.28 -0.70
N ALA A 38 -34.20 11.12 -0.14
CA ALA A 38 -32.97 11.78 -0.61
C ALA A 38 -32.65 11.39 -2.07
N VAL A 39 -32.74 10.10 -2.41
CA VAL A 39 -32.52 9.65 -3.79
C VAL A 39 -33.63 10.16 -4.71
N GLN A 40 -34.88 10.19 -4.28
CA GLN A 40 -35.99 10.74 -5.07
C GLN A 40 -35.80 12.22 -5.35
N ALA A 41 -35.41 13.01 -4.36
CA ALA A 41 -35.12 14.44 -4.53
C ALA A 41 -34.00 14.68 -5.57
N LEU A 42 -32.94 13.86 -5.52
CA LEU A 42 -31.88 13.92 -6.52
C LEU A 42 -32.37 13.57 -7.92
N GLU A 43 -33.21 12.52 -8.08
CA GLU A 43 -33.83 12.12 -9.34
C GLU A 43 -34.78 13.22 -9.89
N GLU A 44 -35.55 13.85 -9.03
CA GLU A 44 -36.43 14.96 -9.38
C GLU A 44 -35.64 16.20 -9.84
N SER A 45 -34.57 16.54 -9.12
CA SER A 45 -33.68 17.65 -9.48
C SER A 45 -32.95 17.38 -10.79
N ALA A 46 -32.52 16.13 -11.04
CA ALA A 46 -31.86 15.73 -12.28
C ALA A 46 -32.84 15.53 -13.47
N GLY A 47 -34.14 15.42 -13.21
CA GLY A 47 -35.15 15.13 -14.21
C GLY A 47 -35.11 13.73 -14.82
N VAL A 48 -34.32 12.83 -14.23
CA VAL A 48 -34.12 11.46 -14.73
C VAL A 48 -34.03 10.45 -13.58
N LYS A 49 -34.44 9.20 -13.85
CA LYS A 49 -34.25 8.12 -12.89
C LYS A 49 -32.80 7.66 -12.86
N LEU A 50 -32.26 7.45 -11.66
CA LEU A 50 -30.89 7.00 -11.43
C LEU A 50 -30.82 5.51 -11.07
N PHE A 51 -31.94 4.94 -10.58
CA PHE A 51 -32.05 3.51 -10.29
C PHE A 51 -33.19 2.85 -11.04
N ASN A 52 -32.91 1.63 -11.53
CA ASN A 52 -33.94 0.66 -11.89
C ASN A 52 -34.37 -0.05 -10.61
N ARG A 53 -35.67 -0.01 -10.30
CA ARG A 53 -36.24 -0.68 -9.13
C ARG A 53 -37.08 -1.87 -9.62
N SER A 54 -36.60 -3.08 -9.41
CA SER A 54 -37.38 -4.30 -9.56
C SER A 54 -37.65 -4.90 -8.18
N ALA A 55 -38.61 -5.79 -8.08
CA ALA A 55 -38.97 -6.43 -6.80
C ALA A 55 -37.79 -7.13 -6.09
N ASN A 56 -36.75 -7.53 -6.83
CA ASN A 56 -35.63 -8.31 -6.31
C ASN A 56 -34.25 -7.67 -6.49
N ALA A 57 -34.14 -6.51 -7.14
CA ALA A 57 -32.81 -5.91 -7.40
C ALA A 57 -32.89 -4.37 -7.54
N VAL A 58 -31.82 -3.72 -7.04
CA VAL A 58 -31.54 -2.31 -7.27
C VAL A 58 -30.28 -2.21 -8.14
N SER A 59 -30.44 -1.67 -9.34
CA SER A 59 -29.32 -1.42 -10.28
C SER A 59 -29.35 0.03 -10.77
N LEU A 60 -28.21 0.55 -11.19
CA LEU A 60 -28.15 1.87 -11.81
C LEU A 60 -28.81 1.88 -13.18
N THR A 61 -29.37 3.02 -13.55
CA THR A 61 -29.67 3.35 -14.94
C THR A 61 -28.40 3.88 -15.64
N GLU A 62 -28.42 4.07 -16.96
CA GLU A 62 -27.32 4.72 -17.67
C GLU A 62 -27.02 6.11 -17.08
N ALA A 63 -28.04 6.89 -16.72
CA ALA A 63 -27.87 8.17 -16.06
C ALA A 63 -27.20 8.03 -14.69
N GLY A 64 -27.60 7.01 -13.92
CA GLY A 64 -26.98 6.68 -12.64
C GLY A 64 -25.50 6.29 -12.78
N GLU A 65 -25.17 5.49 -13.77
CA GLU A 65 -23.77 5.10 -14.05
C GLU A 65 -22.91 6.31 -14.43
N ARG A 66 -23.45 7.23 -15.23
CA ARG A 66 -22.77 8.49 -15.59
C ARG A 66 -22.60 9.44 -14.40
N LEU A 67 -23.60 9.54 -13.53
CA LEU A 67 -23.57 10.44 -12.38
C LEU A 67 -22.64 9.92 -11.28
N LEU A 68 -22.55 8.61 -11.07
CA LEU A 68 -21.83 8.02 -9.93
C LEU A 68 -20.37 8.48 -9.77
N PRO A 69 -19.53 8.54 -10.83
CA PRO A 69 -18.19 9.08 -10.72
C PRO A 69 -18.15 10.55 -10.28
N HIS A 70 -19.10 11.36 -10.74
CA HIS A 70 -19.20 12.77 -10.35
C HIS A 70 -19.67 12.92 -8.91
N ALA A 71 -20.64 12.13 -8.47
CA ALA A 71 -21.10 12.10 -7.09
C ALA A 71 -19.94 11.79 -6.12
N TYR A 72 -19.12 10.80 -6.46
CA TYR A 72 -17.94 10.49 -5.66
C TYR A 72 -16.95 11.66 -5.59
N LYS A 73 -16.67 12.34 -6.71
CA LYS A 73 -15.76 13.51 -6.73
C LYS A 73 -16.28 14.65 -5.87
N MET A 74 -17.59 14.93 -5.93
CA MET A 74 -18.20 16.00 -5.12
C MET A 74 -18.15 15.70 -3.64
N LEU A 75 -18.43 14.46 -3.23
CA LEU A 75 -18.33 14.01 -1.83
C LEU A 75 -16.88 14.01 -1.33
N ASP A 76 -15.93 13.62 -2.18
CA ASP A 76 -14.50 13.68 -1.86
C ASP A 76 -14.04 15.14 -1.65
N LEU A 77 -14.47 16.07 -2.52
CA LEU A 77 -14.16 17.50 -2.39
C LEU A 77 -14.76 18.13 -1.13
N GLN A 78 -16.01 17.75 -0.78
CA GLN A 78 -16.61 18.17 0.50
C GLN A 78 -15.76 17.69 1.67
N ARG A 79 -15.38 16.41 1.67
CA ARG A 79 -14.54 15.83 2.71
C ARG A 79 -13.20 16.57 2.82
N GLU A 80 -12.56 16.88 1.68
CA GLU A 80 -11.31 17.66 1.65
C GLU A 80 -11.50 19.04 2.28
N ALA A 81 -12.60 19.74 1.95
CA ALA A 81 -12.90 21.04 2.54
C ALA A 81 -13.13 20.96 4.06
N ASP A 82 -13.88 19.95 4.53
CA ASP A 82 -14.12 19.72 5.95
C ASP A 82 -12.80 19.40 6.68
N GLU A 83 -11.91 18.65 6.04
CA GLU A 83 -10.59 18.31 6.57
C GLU A 83 -9.64 19.51 6.62
N ASP A 84 -9.64 20.35 5.60
CA ASP A 84 -8.87 21.60 5.59
C ASP A 84 -9.32 22.56 6.71
N LEU A 85 -10.63 22.65 6.95
CA LEU A 85 -11.17 23.42 8.05
C LEU A 85 -10.83 22.82 9.43
N ALA A 86 -10.90 21.49 9.55
CA ALA A 86 -10.46 20.78 10.77
C ALA A 86 -8.96 20.93 11.01
N GLY A 87 -8.14 20.98 9.94
CA GLY A 87 -6.70 21.26 9.98
C GLY A 87 -6.38 22.64 10.57
N ILE A 88 -7.24 23.63 10.34
CA ILE A 88 -7.13 24.99 10.96
C ILE A 88 -7.33 24.91 12.49
N SER A 89 -8.19 23.99 12.97
CA SER A 89 -8.40 23.75 14.39
C SER A 89 -7.33 22.89 15.07
N GLY A 90 -6.32 22.41 14.31
CA GLY A 90 -5.21 21.60 14.83
C GLY A 90 -5.57 20.15 15.22
N LEU A 91 -6.78 19.71 14.92
CA LEU A 91 -7.27 18.37 15.27
C LEU A 91 -7.23 17.47 14.03
N ALA A 92 -6.28 16.52 14.00
CA ALA A 92 -6.29 15.46 13.00
C ALA A 92 -7.45 14.50 13.30
N ASN A 93 -8.38 14.33 12.35
CA ASN A 93 -9.51 13.40 12.45
C ASN A 93 -9.85 12.76 11.10
N GLY A 94 -10.70 11.73 11.12
CA GLY A 94 -11.17 11.06 9.91
C GLY A 94 -10.35 9.82 9.51
N TRP A 95 -10.59 9.30 8.32
CA TRP A 95 -9.92 8.09 7.82
C TRP A 95 -8.64 8.42 7.05
N ILE A 96 -7.60 7.62 7.26
CA ILE A 96 -6.44 7.51 6.37
C ILE A 96 -6.49 6.15 5.70
N ARG A 97 -6.49 6.12 4.37
CA ARG A 97 -6.50 4.88 3.58
C ARG A 97 -5.25 4.81 2.73
N PHE A 98 -4.47 3.75 2.88
CA PHE A 98 -3.26 3.59 2.09
C PHE A 98 -2.92 2.14 1.82
N SER A 99 -1.98 1.91 0.89
CA SER A 99 -1.41 0.60 0.67
C SER A 99 0.09 0.59 0.97
N ALA A 100 0.60 -0.55 1.40
CA ALA A 100 2.02 -0.76 1.70
C ALA A 100 2.44 -2.19 1.34
N PRO A 101 3.73 -2.44 1.09
CA PRO A 101 4.25 -3.79 0.91
C PRO A 101 3.90 -4.71 2.08
N GLU A 102 3.61 -5.97 1.78
CA GLU A 102 3.11 -6.95 2.74
C GLU A 102 4.04 -7.13 3.95
N PHE A 103 5.35 -7.14 3.72
CA PHE A 103 6.33 -7.31 4.81
C PHE A 103 6.32 -6.16 5.83
N LEU A 104 5.89 -4.94 5.46
CA LEU A 104 5.73 -3.83 6.42
C LEU A 104 4.59 -4.09 7.42
N GLY A 105 3.60 -4.91 7.04
CA GLY A 105 2.48 -5.31 7.90
C GLY A 105 2.88 -6.26 9.03
N HIS A 106 4.01 -6.95 8.91
CA HIS A 106 4.46 -7.95 9.89
C HIS A 106 5.30 -7.40 11.05
N GLY A 107 5.30 -6.11 11.31
CA GLY A 107 6.03 -5.58 12.47
C GLY A 107 6.08 -4.06 12.52
N VAL A 108 6.60 -3.42 11.49
CA VAL A 108 6.90 -1.98 11.49
C VAL A 108 5.63 -1.15 11.46
N MET A 109 4.80 -1.34 10.44
CA MET A 109 3.64 -0.47 10.20
C MET A 109 2.58 -0.55 11.31
N PRO A 110 2.21 -1.71 11.85
CA PRO A 110 1.27 -1.77 12.97
C PRO A 110 1.73 -1.00 14.20
N ARG A 111 3.04 -1.00 14.51
CA ARG A 111 3.60 -0.24 15.64
C ARG A 111 3.53 1.27 15.40
N LEU A 112 3.89 1.73 14.19
CA LEU A 112 3.79 3.14 13.84
C LEU A 112 2.34 3.64 13.84
N ILE A 113 1.42 2.83 13.32
CA ILE A 113 -0.02 3.11 13.34
C ILE A 113 -0.53 3.22 14.80
N ALA A 114 -0.16 2.28 15.67
CA ALA A 114 -0.56 2.33 17.07
C ALA A 114 -0.07 3.61 17.76
N GLN A 115 1.22 3.95 17.59
CA GLN A 115 1.80 5.19 18.10
C GLN A 115 1.11 6.45 17.54
N TYR A 116 0.77 6.43 16.25
CA TYR A 116 0.06 7.53 15.61
C TYR A 116 -1.36 7.70 16.16
N CYS A 117 -2.14 6.61 16.27
CA CYS A 117 -3.51 6.65 16.78
C CYS A 117 -3.59 6.97 18.28
N GLU A 118 -2.59 6.62 19.08
CA GLU A 118 -2.48 7.05 20.47
C GLU A 118 -2.38 8.56 20.57
N ARG A 119 -1.60 9.19 19.68
CA ARG A 119 -1.45 10.65 19.63
C ARG A 119 -2.65 11.36 18.99
N TYR A 120 -3.36 10.70 18.06
CA TYR A 120 -4.49 11.23 17.31
C TYR A 120 -5.69 10.26 17.37
N PRO A 121 -6.41 10.20 18.53
CA PRO A 121 -7.44 9.17 18.77
C PRO A 121 -8.67 9.27 17.84
N GLN A 122 -8.85 10.41 17.16
CA GLN A 122 -9.96 10.61 16.22
C GLN A 122 -9.63 10.21 14.78
N VAL A 123 -8.41 9.72 14.54
CA VAL A 123 -8.01 9.21 13.23
C VAL A 123 -8.26 7.70 13.16
N ASN A 124 -8.86 7.28 12.07
CA ASN A 124 -9.07 5.87 11.73
C ASN A 124 -8.14 5.49 10.57
N ILE A 125 -7.66 4.28 10.57
CA ILE A 125 -6.68 3.80 9.57
C ILE A 125 -7.23 2.56 8.86
N ASP A 126 -7.16 2.56 7.53
CA ASP A 126 -7.49 1.44 6.65
C ASP A 126 -6.27 1.16 5.75
N VAL A 127 -5.63 0.00 5.93
CA VAL A 127 -4.39 -0.35 5.21
C VAL A 127 -4.58 -1.60 4.39
N ILE A 128 -4.18 -1.52 3.12
CA ILE A 128 -4.08 -2.69 2.23
C ILE A 128 -2.61 -3.10 2.16
N PHE A 129 -2.26 -4.21 2.83
CA PHE A 129 -0.93 -4.80 2.68
C PHE A 129 -0.88 -5.69 1.46
N THR A 130 -0.03 -5.33 0.49
CA THR A 130 0.14 -6.09 -0.76
C THR A 130 1.45 -5.72 -1.45
N ASP A 131 2.05 -6.69 -2.12
CA ASP A 131 3.23 -6.46 -2.96
C ASP A 131 2.87 -6.11 -4.41
N GLU A 132 1.58 -6.14 -4.76
CA GLU A 132 1.10 -5.66 -6.04
C GLU A 132 1.06 -4.12 -6.09
N THR A 133 1.23 -3.56 -7.29
CA THR A 133 1.16 -2.12 -7.47
C THR A 133 -0.30 -1.66 -7.51
N ILE A 134 -0.74 -0.98 -6.45
CA ILE A 134 -2.05 -0.31 -6.41
C ILE A 134 -1.87 1.16 -6.82
N ASP A 135 -2.70 1.61 -7.77
CA ASP A 135 -2.83 3.03 -8.10
C ASP A 135 -3.69 3.72 -7.04
N PRO A 136 -3.15 4.65 -6.23
CA PRO A 136 -3.90 5.28 -5.16
C PRO A 136 -5.09 6.11 -5.67
N ALA A 137 -4.97 6.78 -6.82
CA ALA A 137 -6.06 7.57 -7.39
C ALA A 137 -7.26 6.70 -7.78
N ARG A 138 -7.00 5.58 -8.46
CA ARG A 138 -8.06 4.65 -8.90
C ARG A 138 -8.68 3.88 -7.75
N SER A 139 -7.90 3.58 -6.71
CA SER A 139 -8.32 2.78 -5.56
C SER A 139 -8.84 3.62 -4.39
N LYS A 140 -8.94 4.95 -4.55
CA LYS A 140 -9.39 5.89 -3.50
C LYS A 140 -8.57 5.78 -2.22
N LEU A 141 -7.26 5.66 -2.38
CA LEU A 141 -6.31 5.70 -1.29
C LEU A 141 -5.71 7.11 -1.18
N ASP A 142 -5.44 7.56 0.02
CA ASP A 142 -4.74 8.81 0.27
C ASP A 142 -3.30 8.74 -0.25
N PHE A 143 -2.64 7.58 -0.09
CA PHE A 143 -1.29 7.33 -0.63
C PHE A 143 -0.99 5.82 -0.75
N SER A 144 0.14 5.49 -1.37
CA SER A 144 0.72 4.14 -1.41
C SER A 144 2.20 4.20 -1.03
N ILE A 145 2.67 3.24 -0.24
CA ILE A 145 4.10 3.03 0.00
C ILE A 145 4.58 1.97 -0.98
N ARG A 146 5.67 2.24 -1.73
CA ARG A 146 6.21 1.28 -2.69
C ARG A 146 7.70 1.47 -2.94
N GLY A 147 8.36 0.38 -3.39
CA GLY A 147 9.80 0.35 -3.68
C GLY A 147 10.21 0.91 -5.05
N ALA A 148 9.30 1.57 -5.78
CA ALA A 148 9.61 2.19 -7.08
C ALA A 148 8.79 3.45 -7.26
N PHE A 149 9.39 4.45 -7.91
CA PHE A 149 8.70 5.69 -8.26
C PHE A 149 7.68 5.43 -9.39
N PRO A 150 6.49 6.06 -9.36
CA PRO A 150 5.53 5.95 -10.43
C PRO A 150 6.05 6.61 -11.70
N GLN A 151 5.75 6.01 -12.84
CA GLN A 151 6.03 6.60 -14.15
C GLN A 151 4.84 7.43 -14.70
N SER A 152 3.75 7.56 -13.93
CA SER A 152 2.55 8.31 -14.31
C SER A 152 2.67 9.77 -13.90
N SER A 153 2.26 10.69 -14.79
CA SER A 153 2.25 12.14 -14.56
C SER A 153 1.23 12.60 -13.51
N ASP A 154 0.24 11.76 -13.21
CA ASP A 154 -0.88 12.11 -12.31
C ASP A 154 -0.61 11.77 -10.84
N LEU A 155 0.57 11.19 -10.57
CA LEU A 155 0.99 10.82 -9.23
C LEU A 155 2.23 11.62 -8.82
N ILE A 156 2.20 12.10 -7.58
CA ILE A 156 3.34 12.73 -6.93
C ILE A 156 3.96 11.71 -5.97
N GLY A 157 5.27 11.77 -5.78
CA GLY A 157 5.93 10.93 -4.82
C GLY A 157 7.18 11.58 -4.26
N PHE A 158 7.56 11.14 -3.08
CA PHE A 158 8.84 11.51 -2.46
C PHE A 158 9.46 10.29 -1.76
N PRO A 159 10.80 10.26 -1.64
CA PRO A 159 11.48 9.17 -0.96
C PRO A 159 11.17 9.22 0.55
N LEU A 160 10.91 8.04 1.13
CA LEU A 160 10.75 7.85 2.55
C LEU A 160 12.07 7.45 3.20
N TRP A 161 12.71 6.39 2.69
CA TRP A 161 14.05 5.94 3.12
C TRP A 161 14.73 5.09 2.04
N SER A 162 16.06 5.05 2.07
CA SER A 162 16.89 4.14 1.29
C SER A 162 17.22 2.90 2.10
N TYR A 163 17.48 1.77 1.44
CA TYR A 163 17.90 0.53 2.10
C TYR A 163 18.83 -0.26 1.17
N ALA A 164 19.62 -1.17 1.76
CA ALA A 164 20.41 -2.09 0.97
C ALA A 164 19.71 -3.47 0.84
N ARG A 165 20.12 -4.23 -0.14
CA ARG A 165 19.71 -5.62 -0.30
C ARG A 165 20.92 -6.51 -0.36
N TYR A 166 20.83 -7.65 0.34
CA TYR A 166 21.85 -8.70 0.32
C TYR A 166 21.21 -10.06 0.11
N LEU A 167 22.03 -11.06 -0.10
CA LEU A 167 21.59 -12.46 -0.04
C LEU A 167 21.68 -12.97 1.39
N TYR A 168 20.67 -13.74 1.77
CA TYR A 168 20.58 -14.36 3.09
C TYR A 168 20.11 -15.81 2.97
N ALA A 169 20.59 -16.62 3.88
CA ALA A 169 20.15 -18.01 4.08
C ALA A 169 20.16 -18.34 5.57
N SER A 170 19.38 -19.34 5.98
CA SER A 170 19.49 -19.83 7.36
C SER A 170 20.77 -20.66 7.55
N PRO A 171 21.37 -20.68 8.77
CA PRO A 171 22.51 -21.56 9.08
C PRO A 171 22.22 -23.03 8.71
N ALA A 172 21.04 -23.53 9.08
CA ALA A 172 20.65 -24.91 8.79
C ALA A 172 20.61 -25.27 7.28
N TYR A 173 20.28 -24.29 6.42
CA TYR A 173 20.38 -24.47 4.98
C TYR A 173 21.84 -24.57 4.54
N LEU A 174 22.70 -23.68 5.02
CA LEU A 174 24.13 -23.64 4.66
C LEU A 174 24.89 -24.88 5.18
N GLU A 175 24.57 -25.36 6.38
CA GLU A 175 25.13 -26.62 6.91
C GLU A 175 24.78 -27.82 6.03
N ARG A 176 23.57 -27.87 5.51
CA ARG A 176 23.10 -28.99 4.69
C ARG A 176 23.60 -28.93 3.24
N CYS A 177 23.66 -27.72 2.66
CA CYS A 177 23.91 -27.53 1.23
C CYS A 177 25.28 -26.93 0.91
N GLY A 178 26.06 -26.58 1.94
CA GLY A 178 27.30 -25.82 1.81
C GLY A 178 27.07 -24.32 1.68
N THR A 179 28.12 -23.54 1.95
CA THR A 179 28.14 -22.10 1.70
C THR A 179 28.71 -21.88 0.29
N PRO A 180 28.03 -21.14 -0.60
CA PRO A 180 28.58 -20.86 -1.92
C PRO A 180 29.85 -20.02 -1.80
N ASP A 181 30.90 -20.39 -2.52
CA ASP A 181 32.22 -19.76 -2.56
C ASP A 181 32.37 -18.73 -3.67
N SER A 182 31.44 -18.70 -4.62
CA SER A 182 31.40 -17.76 -5.72
C SER A 182 29.95 -17.50 -6.16
N ILE A 183 29.73 -16.41 -6.94
CA ILE A 183 28.40 -16.08 -7.45
C ILE A 183 27.89 -17.17 -8.41
N GLU A 184 28.77 -17.78 -9.18
CA GLU A 184 28.43 -18.90 -10.08
C GLU A 184 28.02 -20.16 -9.32
N ALA A 185 28.51 -20.34 -8.08
CA ALA A 185 28.12 -21.45 -7.24
C ALA A 185 26.65 -21.41 -6.83
N LEU A 186 25.98 -20.26 -6.98
CA LEU A 186 24.53 -20.11 -6.76
C LEU A 186 23.69 -21.06 -7.67
N ASP A 187 24.22 -21.49 -8.81
CA ASP A 187 23.55 -22.46 -9.68
C ASP A 187 23.32 -23.82 -9.02
N ARG A 188 24.09 -24.14 -7.98
CA ARG A 188 23.97 -25.38 -7.19
C ARG A 188 23.06 -25.22 -5.96
N HIS A 189 22.55 -24.02 -5.73
CA HIS A 189 21.73 -23.70 -4.57
C HIS A 189 20.25 -23.50 -4.92
N SER A 190 19.39 -23.74 -3.96
CA SER A 190 17.96 -23.39 -4.04
C SER A 190 17.80 -21.88 -3.87
N LEU A 191 17.42 -21.19 -4.93
CA LEU A 191 17.15 -19.75 -4.88
C LEU A 191 15.65 -19.48 -4.71
N ILE A 192 15.32 -18.49 -3.88
CA ILE A 192 13.96 -18.04 -3.60
C ILE A 192 13.77 -16.68 -4.27
N LEU A 193 12.84 -16.60 -5.21
CA LEU A 193 12.58 -15.39 -5.99
C LEU A 193 11.25 -14.75 -5.60
N HIS A 194 11.29 -13.45 -5.29
CA HIS A 194 10.10 -12.61 -5.18
C HIS A 194 9.63 -12.20 -6.57
N THR A 195 8.34 -12.37 -6.86
CA THR A 195 7.77 -12.15 -8.19
C THR A 195 6.89 -10.93 -8.34
N ALA A 196 6.42 -10.33 -7.27
CA ALA A 196 5.61 -9.12 -7.29
C ALA A 196 6.45 -7.85 -7.00
N PRO A 197 6.07 -6.68 -7.50
CA PRO A 197 5.07 -6.48 -8.56
C PRO A 197 5.61 -6.86 -9.94
N ARG A 198 6.87 -7.24 -10.02
CA ARG A 198 7.54 -7.69 -11.26
C ARG A 198 8.64 -8.70 -10.96
N ILE A 199 8.82 -9.62 -11.88
CA ILE A 199 9.88 -10.63 -11.80
C ILE A 199 11.22 -10.00 -12.20
N LEU A 200 12.16 -9.95 -11.26
CA LEU A 200 13.55 -9.56 -11.54
C LEU A 200 14.36 -10.82 -11.82
N LYS A 201 14.62 -11.07 -13.11
CA LYS A 201 15.34 -12.27 -13.58
C LYS A 201 16.86 -12.18 -13.36
N GLU A 202 17.37 -11.02 -12.96
CA GLU A 202 18.79 -10.78 -12.75
C GLU A 202 19.02 -10.15 -11.36
N TRP A 203 20.06 -10.61 -10.71
CA TRP A 203 20.58 -10.02 -9.49
C TRP A 203 21.90 -9.32 -9.82
N ASN A 204 21.96 -8.01 -9.58
CA ASN A 204 23.14 -7.20 -9.84
C ASN A 204 23.93 -7.03 -8.54
N PHE A 205 25.00 -7.81 -8.42
CA PHE A 205 25.94 -7.74 -7.30
C PHE A 205 26.91 -6.58 -7.53
N ARG A 206 27.15 -5.82 -6.51
CA ARG A 206 28.08 -4.67 -6.56
C ARG A 206 28.86 -4.53 -5.28
N ASN A 207 30.17 -4.33 -5.44
CA ASN A 207 31.08 -3.84 -4.41
C ASN A 207 31.90 -2.66 -4.95
N GLU A 208 32.92 -2.22 -4.21
CA GLU A 208 33.78 -1.08 -4.62
C GLU A 208 34.60 -1.36 -5.89
N GLN A 209 34.87 -2.62 -6.21
CA GLN A 209 35.80 -3.04 -7.25
C GLN A 209 35.09 -3.50 -8.54
N GLN A 210 33.92 -4.10 -8.41
CA GLN A 210 33.23 -4.75 -9.54
C GLN A 210 31.72 -4.75 -9.43
N ALA A 211 31.09 -4.93 -10.58
CA ALA A 211 29.66 -5.17 -10.74
C ALA A 211 29.46 -6.46 -11.55
N ILE A 212 28.70 -7.41 -11.02
CA ILE A 212 28.44 -8.70 -11.63
C ILE A 212 26.92 -8.88 -11.75
N SER A 213 26.45 -9.19 -12.96
CA SER A 213 25.04 -9.56 -13.17
C SER A 213 24.92 -11.07 -13.21
N TYR A 214 24.03 -11.61 -12.39
CA TYR A 214 23.75 -13.03 -12.30
C TYR A 214 22.30 -13.31 -12.68
N ARG A 215 22.09 -14.21 -13.65
CA ARG A 215 20.76 -14.65 -14.06
C ARG A 215 20.21 -15.66 -13.07
N VAL A 216 19.11 -15.33 -12.43
CA VAL A 216 18.52 -16.15 -11.36
C VAL A 216 17.78 -17.35 -11.91
N HIS A 217 18.14 -18.55 -11.44
CA HIS A 217 17.44 -19.82 -11.70
C HIS A 217 16.73 -20.27 -10.42
N PRO A 218 15.48 -19.74 -10.15
CA PRO A 218 14.83 -19.98 -8.87
C PRO A 218 14.22 -21.38 -8.79
N LYS A 219 14.41 -22.04 -7.63
CA LYS A 219 13.65 -23.22 -7.25
C LYS A 219 12.27 -22.86 -6.71
N PHE A 220 12.15 -21.74 -5.99
CA PHE A 220 10.90 -21.26 -5.42
C PHE A 220 10.57 -19.85 -5.92
N ARG A 221 9.29 -19.61 -6.15
CA ARG A 221 8.75 -18.32 -6.56
C ARG A 221 7.58 -17.97 -5.65
N PHE A 222 7.62 -16.79 -5.02
CA PHE A 222 6.55 -16.28 -4.21
C PHE A 222 6.17 -14.86 -4.65
N SER A 223 4.88 -14.56 -4.68
CA SER A 223 4.37 -13.21 -4.92
C SER A 223 4.39 -12.34 -3.66
N SER A 224 4.58 -12.93 -2.49
CA SER A 224 4.64 -12.27 -1.19
C SER A 224 6.09 -12.16 -0.71
N GLY A 225 6.55 -10.94 -0.41
CA GLY A 225 7.86 -10.68 0.18
C GLY A 225 7.98 -11.28 1.59
N ALA A 226 6.89 -11.31 2.34
CA ALA A 226 6.83 -11.96 3.65
C ALA A 226 7.03 -13.48 3.52
N ALA A 227 6.44 -14.13 2.51
CA ALA A 227 6.64 -15.53 2.24
C ALA A 227 8.10 -15.85 1.83
N VAL A 228 8.74 -14.98 1.04
CA VAL A 228 10.17 -15.09 0.69
C VAL A 228 11.02 -15.07 1.95
N PHE A 229 10.77 -14.13 2.85
CA PHE A 229 11.49 -13.99 4.12
C PHE A 229 11.32 -15.23 5.02
N GLN A 230 10.08 -15.68 5.22
CA GLN A 230 9.80 -16.86 6.02
C GLN A 230 10.39 -18.15 5.41
N ALA A 231 10.39 -18.29 4.09
CA ALA A 231 11.02 -19.43 3.43
C ALA A 231 12.55 -19.44 3.61
N ALA A 232 13.21 -18.29 3.61
CA ALA A 232 14.64 -18.19 3.90
C ALA A 232 14.93 -18.62 5.35
N LEU A 233 14.16 -18.14 6.33
CA LEU A 233 14.25 -18.52 7.74
C LEU A 233 14.03 -20.03 7.94
N ALA A 234 13.05 -20.61 7.23
CA ALA A 234 12.74 -22.03 7.27
C ALA A 234 13.77 -22.92 6.58
N GLY A 235 14.85 -22.35 6.01
CA GLY A 235 15.90 -23.12 5.35
C GLY A 235 15.54 -23.68 3.97
N ALA A 236 14.62 -23.05 3.24
CA ALA A 236 14.25 -23.45 1.91
C ALA A 236 15.34 -23.11 0.85
N GLY A 237 16.16 -22.08 1.12
CA GLY A 237 17.19 -21.64 0.18
C GLY A 237 17.77 -20.27 0.48
N ILE A 238 18.40 -19.68 -0.53
CA ILE A 238 19.02 -18.35 -0.51
C ILE A 238 18.01 -17.35 -1.08
N ALA A 239 17.76 -16.25 -0.35
CA ALA A 239 16.84 -15.18 -0.75
C ALA A 239 17.54 -13.83 -0.78
N ARG A 240 17.06 -12.94 -1.67
CA ARG A 240 17.43 -11.52 -1.69
C ARG A 240 16.47 -10.74 -0.80
N LEU A 241 16.96 -10.22 0.33
CA LEU A 241 16.17 -9.50 1.32
C LEU A 241 16.72 -8.09 1.55
N ALA A 242 15.87 -7.21 2.06
CA ALA A 242 16.28 -5.90 2.57
C ALA A 242 17.04 -6.07 3.90
N ASP A 243 18.09 -5.25 4.09
CA ASP A 243 18.93 -5.25 5.28
C ASP A 243 18.11 -5.05 6.57
N TRP A 244 17.34 -3.97 6.63
CA TRP A 244 16.54 -3.63 7.81
C TRP A 244 15.52 -4.74 8.23
N LEU A 245 15.15 -5.64 7.30
CA LEU A 245 14.29 -6.79 7.59
C LEU A 245 15.11 -8.01 8.08
N ALA A 246 16.27 -8.23 7.48
CA ALA A 246 17.06 -9.45 7.71
C ALA A 246 18.11 -9.30 8.82
N GLU A 247 18.65 -8.11 9.06
CA GLU A 247 19.71 -7.91 10.08
C GLU A 247 19.28 -8.30 11.51
N PRO A 248 18.05 -8.00 11.98
CA PRO A 248 17.61 -8.49 13.29
C PRO A 248 17.62 -10.02 13.40
N GLU A 249 17.45 -10.73 12.29
CA GLU A 249 17.52 -12.18 12.23
C GLU A 249 18.98 -12.69 12.20
N VAL A 250 19.87 -11.91 11.58
CA VAL A 250 21.32 -12.17 11.61
C VAL A 250 21.86 -12.02 13.03
N GLU A 251 21.49 -10.96 13.74
CA GLU A 251 21.87 -10.73 15.14
C GLU A 251 21.40 -11.87 16.06
N GLN A 252 20.25 -12.48 15.75
CA GLN A 252 19.71 -13.62 16.50
C GLN A 252 20.23 -14.97 15.99
N GLY A 253 21.15 -14.98 15.02
CA GLY A 253 21.72 -16.20 14.44
C GLY A 253 20.76 -17.05 13.60
N ARG A 254 19.61 -16.49 13.17
CA ARG A 254 18.61 -17.19 12.35
C ARG A 254 18.86 -17.06 10.85
N LEU A 255 19.55 -16.00 10.44
CA LEU A 255 20.01 -15.80 9.08
C LEU A 255 21.51 -15.50 9.06
N VAL A 256 22.15 -15.76 7.92
CA VAL A 256 23.54 -15.40 7.62
C VAL A 256 23.55 -14.67 6.28
N ARG A 257 24.34 -13.59 6.17
CA ARG A 257 24.62 -12.97 4.86
C ARG A 257 25.48 -13.91 4.00
N VAL A 258 25.02 -14.12 2.78
CA VAL A 258 25.77 -14.80 1.74
C VAL A 258 26.43 -13.74 0.88
N PHE A 259 27.73 -13.79 0.69
CA PHE A 259 28.54 -12.75 0.02
C PHE A 259 28.38 -11.36 0.69
N PRO A 260 28.79 -11.21 1.95
CA PRO A 260 28.56 -9.96 2.70
C PRO A 260 29.22 -8.72 2.08
N GLU A 261 30.27 -8.93 1.24
CA GLU A 261 30.98 -7.90 0.52
C GLU A 261 30.20 -7.33 -0.68
N TYR A 262 29.15 -8.02 -1.13
CA TYR A 262 28.29 -7.58 -2.25
C TYR A 262 26.92 -7.13 -1.79
N ARG A 263 26.54 -5.92 -2.14
CA ARG A 263 25.14 -5.49 -2.12
C ARG A 263 24.46 -5.75 -3.45
N LEU A 264 23.15 -5.94 -3.42
CA LEU A 264 22.36 -6.10 -4.65
C LEU A 264 21.65 -4.77 -4.98
N THR A 265 21.96 -4.25 -6.16
CA THR A 265 21.50 -2.94 -6.63
C THR A 265 20.49 -3.06 -7.76
N SER A 266 19.91 -1.91 -8.17
CA SER A 266 19.23 -1.78 -9.46
C SER A 266 20.23 -1.97 -10.61
N SER A 267 19.75 -2.11 -11.84
CA SER A 267 20.62 -2.13 -13.03
C SER A 267 21.43 -0.84 -13.18
N GLY A 268 20.96 0.28 -12.65
CA GLY A 268 21.70 1.57 -12.59
C GLY A 268 22.71 1.67 -11.45
N GLY A 269 22.82 0.67 -10.58
CA GLY A 269 23.76 0.65 -9.46
C GLY A 269 23.27 1.40 -8.22
N GLU A 270 22.04 1.88 -8.21
CA GLU A 270 21.47 2.63 -7.09
C GLU A 270 20.89 1.69 -6.03
N ASN A 271 20.94 2.15 -4.78
CA ASN A 271 20.23 1.49 -3.69
C ASN A 271 18.72 1.65 -3.88
N PRO A 272 17.93 0.64 -3.54
CA PRO A 272 16.48 0.76 -3.57
C PRO A 272 16.00 1.76 -2.52
N GLN A 273 14.89 2.44 -2.85
CA GLN A 273 14.24 3.39 -1.96
C GLN A 273 12.76 3.03 -1.80
N MET A 274 12.23 3.25 -0.61
CA MET A 274 10.79 3.30 -0.39
C MET A 274 10.29 4.71 -0.68
N HIS A 275 9.16 4.80 -1.35
CA HIS A 275 8.52 6.06 -1.71
C HIS A 275 7.09 6.09 -1.18
N ALA A 276 6.64 7.25 -0.71
CA ALA A 276 5.23 7.57 -0.64
C ALA A 276 4.80 8.11 -2.00
N VAL A 277 3.68 7.59 -2.50
CA VAL A 277 3.10 7.98 -3.80
C VAL A 277 1.63 8.28 -3.60
N TYR A 278 1.16 9.42 -4.08
CA TYR A 278 -0.20 9.90 -3.90
C TYR A 278 -0.71 10.68 -5.12
N PRO A 279 -2.03 10.83 -5.31
CA PRO A 279 -2.60 11.64 -6.37
C PRO A 279 -2.15 13.10 -6.28
N ALA A 280 -1.99 13.76 -7.42
CA ALA A 280 -1.67 15.19 -7.44
C ALA A 280 -2.75 15.99 -6.70
N GLY A 281 -2.35 16.82 -5.74
CA GLY A 281 -3.23 17.61 -4.87
C GLY A 281 -2.64 17.85 -3.49
N ASN A 282 -3.42 18.49 -2.62
CA ASN A 282 -3.04 18.69 -1.24
C ASN A 282 -3.35 17.44 -0.42
N LEU A 283 -2.33 16.88 0.25
CA LEU A 283 -2.54 15.84 1.24
C LEU A 283 -3.17 16.44 2.50
N PRO A 284 -4.22 15.81 3.06
CA PRO A 284 -4.79 16.18 4.36
C PRO A 284 -3.72 16.20 5.46
N LEU A 285 -3.89 17.08 6.45
CA LEU A 285 -2.93 17.24 7.55
C LEU A 285 -2.65 15.90 8.25
N ARG A 286 -3.69 15.12 8.55
CA ARG A 286 -3.55 13.78 9.17
C ARG A 286 -2.65 12.85 8.37
N VAL A 287 -2.71 12.91 7.03
CA VAL A 287 -1.88 12.08 6.15
C VAL A 287 -0.43 12.55 6.16
N LYS A 288 -0.20 13.88 6.09
CA LYS A 288 1.14 14.49 6.18
C LYS A 288 1.85 14.10 7.47
N MET A 289 1.12 14.14 8.60
CA MET A 289 1.67 13.79 9.92
C MET A 289 2.02 12.30 10.03
N LEU A 290 1.21 11.41 9.46
CA LEU A 290 1.52 9.98 9.41
C LEU A 290 2.75 9.71 8.53
N LEU A 291 2.81 10.33 7.35
CA LEU A 291 3.96 10.20 6.44
C LEU A 291 5.26 10.71 7.06
N GLU A 292 5.19 11.79 7.85
CA GLU A 292 6.36 12.30 8.59
C GLU A 292 6.83 11.32 9.66
N LEU A 293 5.89 10.69 10.39
CA LEU A 293 6.23 9.64 11.35
C LEU A 293 6.89 8.44 10.66
N ILE A 294 6.36 8.01 9.50
CA ILE A 294 6.92 6.91 8.70
C ILE A 294 8.32 7.28 8.19
N ARG A 295 8.53 8.52 7.73
CA ARG A 295 9.84 9.01 7.27
C ARG A 295 10.86 9.02 8.40
N THR A 296 10.50 9.54 9.56
CA THR A 296 11.36 9.56 10.76
C THR A 296 11.79 8.15 11.18
N PHE A 297 10.89 7.17 11.06
CA PHE A 297 11.24 5.76 11.27
C PHE A 297 12.28 5.31 10.24
N GLY A 298 12.09 5.62 8.95
CA GLY A 298 13.03 5.28 7.89
C GLY A 298 14.44 5.83 8.12
N ASP A 299 14.55 7.09 8.58
CA ASP A 299 15.83 7.72 8.92
C ASP A 299 16.57 6.99 10.06
N ASN A 300 15.83 6.35 10.98
CA ASN A 300 16.41 5.57 12.06
C ASN A 300 16.83 4.16 11.61
N VAL A 301 16.12 3.55 10.66
CA VAL A 301 16.43 2.24 10.09
C VAL A 301 17.68 2.26 9.21
N THR A 302 17.94 3.37 8.52
CA THR A 302 19.14 3.50 7.67
C THR A 302 20.45 3.74 8.46
N ARG A 303 20.39 3.79 9.77
CA ARG A 303 21.57 4.00 10.64
C ARG A 303 22.19 2.69 11.17
N PHE A 304 21.68 1.52 10.74
CA PHE A 304 22.23 0.22 11.07
C PHE A 304 23.08 -0.36 9.94
#